data_4799af26d50a548cf3807902896ff223
#
_entry.id   4799af26d50a548cf3807902896ff223
#
_cell.length_a   1.000
_cell.length_b   1.000
_cell.length_c   1.000
_cell.angle_alpha   90.00
_cell.angle_beta   90.00
_cell.angle_gamma   90.00
#
_symmetry.space_group_name_H-M   'P 1'
#
loop_
_entity.id
_entity.type
_entity.pdbx_description
1 polymer ?
#
loop_
_entity_poly.entity_id
_entity_poly.type
_entity_poly.pdbx_seq_one_letter_code
_entity_poly.pdbx_strand_id
1 'polypeptide(L)'
;MDDLEAAKSYFQPIERTLELSRGIRYVAIFFNPKPDVLKEQPDLIHVVRAAYTLSIVERSHFAAVATLARTHRWLTGAVDQRKSGNLLAFAATLRGLLEACADSHDILKFLPMALLDGREHLYRSLHSPESTKEILLMEDLEERLIHFGFARKQKKGSTAPKEHNAKANADYIREIEKFGVPNAINLYAELCELTHPASPSVDCFTEQSDQSYTLDFFRDSAEIESIIERYRGTILNLVMYTLNPALICLHFISRLVPEWPSPAPECFDQVPFAKNAAKFDNLADSIGPPRSIDALQQLLLL
;
A
#
# COMPACT_ATOMS: atom_id res chain seq x y z
N MET A 1 -1.74 3.77 -26.38
CA MET A 1 -1.01 3.32 -25.17
C MET A 1 -1.91 2.32 -24.48
N ASP A 2 -1.46 1.11 -24.27
CA ASP A 2 -2.21 0.11 -23.52
C ASP A 2 -2.09 0.31 -22.00
N ASP A 3 -2.88 -0.46 -21.25
CA ASP A 3 -2.98 -0.32 -19.79
C ASP A 3 -1.64 -0.51 -19.05
N LEU A 4 -0.81 -1.43 -19.51
CA LEU A 4 0.45 -1.74 -18.84
C LEU A 4 1.48 -0.62 -19.05
N GLU A 5 1.57 -0.07 -20.25
CA GLU A 5 2.40 1.09 -20.55
C GLU A 5 1.87 2.36 -19.87
N ALA A 6 0.54 2.51 -19.81
CA ALA A 6 -0.09 3.60 -19.07
C ALA A 6 0.22 3.52 -17.56
N ALA A 7 0.11 2.34 -16.96
CA ALA A 7 0.46 2.10 -15.56
C ALA A 7 1.95 2.37 -15.28
N LYS A 8 2.83 1.97 -16.19
CA LYS A 8 4.26 2.26 -16.11
C LYS A 8 4.55 3.76 -16.20
N SER A 9 3.92 4.46 -17.14
CA SER A 9 4.04 5.92 -17.28
C SER A 9 3.52 6.65 -16.03
N TYR A 10 2.41 6.18 -15.47
CA TYR A 10 1.87 6.70 -14.21
C TYR A 10 2.86 6.52 -13.04
N PHE A 11 3.62 5.43 -13.02
CA PHE A 11 4.59 5.16 -11.96
C PHE A 11 5.88 5.99 -12.09
N GLN A 12 6.24 6.47 -13.27
CA GLN A 12 7.52 7.13 -13.54
C GLN A 12 7.84 8.30 -12.57
N PRO A 13 6.95 9.28 -12.29
CA PRO A 13 7.24 10.33 -11.33
C PRO A 13 7.33 9.82 -9.88
N ILE A 14 6.81 8.62 -9.59
CA ILE A 14 6.79 8.00 -8.25
C ILE A 14 8.15 7.38 -7.90
N GLU A 15 8.95 6.97 -8.89
CA GLU A 15 10.26 6.35 -8.68
C GLU A 15 11.17 7.22 -7.80
N ARG A 16 11.15 8.54 -8.01
CA ARG A 16 11.91 9.48 -7.17
C ARG A 16 11.49 9.42 -5.70
N THR A 17 10.20 9.22 -5.42
CA THR A 17 9.71 9.08 -4.04
C THR A 17 10.30 7.84 -3.37
N LEU A 18 10.42 6.72 -4.09
CA LEU A 18 11.07 5.52 -3.60
C LEU A 18 12.55 5.74 -3.30
N GLU A 19 13.27 6.43 -4.18
CA GLU A 19 14.68 6.76 -3.98
C GLU A 19 14.89 7.64 -2.75
N LEU A 20 14.09 8.68 -2.59
CA LEU A 20 14.15 9.60 -1.44
C LEU A 20 13.76 8.90 -0.12
N SER A 21 12.90 7.89 -0.19
CA SER A 21 12.49 7.12 0.99
C SER A 21 13.50 6.04 1.39
N ARG A 22 14.55 5.84 0.59
CA ARG A 22 15.58 4.84 0.86
C ARG A 22 16.39 5.23 2.09
N GLY A 23 16.50 4.31 3.02
CA GLY A 23 17.30 4.51 4.23
C GLY A 23 16.56 5.20 5.37
N ILE A 24 15.27 5.55 5.22
CA ILE A 24 14.45 6.03 6.34
C ILE A 24 14.43 4.96 7.44
N ARG A 25 14.71 5.41 8.66
CA ARG A 25 14.71 4.56 9.84
C ARG A 25 13.42 4.74 10.62
N TYR A 26 12.76 3.62 10.93
CA TYR A 26 11.57 3.56 11.78
C TYR A 26 11.94 2.96 13.14
N VAL A 27 11.45 3.57 14.22
CA VAL A 27 11.78 3.14 15.60
C VAL A 27 10.53 2.70 16.34
N ALA A 28 9.40 3.38 16.13
CA ALA A 28 8.17 3.17 16.89
C ALA A 28 7.22 2.12 16.28
N ILE A 29 7.63 1.42 15.22
CA ILE A 29 6.76 0.48 14.49
C ILE A 29 6.16 -0.64 15.37
N PHE A 30 6.82 -0.94 16.51
CA PHE A 30 6.40 -1.99 17.46
C PHE A 30 6.02 -1.43 18.83
N PHE A 31 5.81 -0.11 18.92
CA PHE A 31 5.47 0.51 20.20
C PHE A 31 4.13 -0.03 20.72
N ASN A 32 4.15 -0.64 21.88
CA ASN A 32 2.99 -1.16 22.59
C ASN A 32 3.09 -0.79 24.07
N PRO A 33 2.49 0.35 24.47
CA PRO A 33 2.56 0.81 25.85
C PRO A 33 1.85 -0.17 26.78
N LYS A 34 2.52 -0.55 27.88
CA LYS A 34 1.88 -1.35 28.94
C LYS A 34 0.94 -0.44 29.72
N PRO A 35 -0.37 -0.76 29.83
CA PRO A 35 -1.34 0.08 30.53
C PRO A 35 -0.97 0.38 32.00
N ASP A 36 -0.23 -0.51 32.64
CA ASP A 36 0.16 -0.37 34.05
C ASP A 36 1.19 0.74 34.27
N VAL A 37 2.03 1.03 33.26
CA VAL A 37 3.02 2.13 33.34
C VAL A 37 2.35 3.49 33.57
N LEU A 38 1.20 3.72 32.90
CA LEU A 38 0.46 4.98 33.07
C LEU A 38 -0.27 5.10 34.39
N LYS A 39 -0.65 3.98 35.01
CA LYS A 39 -1.24 3.98 36.36
C LYS A 39 -0.21 4.34 37.43
N GLU A 40 1.01 3.84 37.27
CA GLU A 40 2.10 4.07 38.19
C GLU A 40 2.78 5.44 38.02
N GLN A 41 2.80 5.95 36.79
CA GLN A 41 3.48 7.20 36.40
C GLN A 41 2.59 8.06 35.50
N PRO A 42 1.53 8.70 36.03
CA PRO A 42 0.58 9.49 35.26
C PRO A 42 1.22 10.69 34.53
N ASP A 43 2.35 11.17 34.99
CA ASP A 43 3.09 12.28 34.37
C ASP A 43 3.71 11.89 33.02
N LEU A 44 3.80 10.59 32.71
CA LEU A 44 4.30 10.10 31.42
C LEU A 44 3.22 10.09 30.31
N ILE A 45 2.00 10.52 30.58
CA ILE A 45 0.91 10.49 29.59
C ILE A 45 1.28 11.22 28.30
N HIS A 46 2.03 12.32 28.39
CA HIS A 46 2.46 13.08 27.21
C HIS A 46 3.50 12.32 26.37
N VAL A 47 4.40 11.55 27.03
CA VAL A 47 5.40 10.70 26.33
C VAL A 47 4.70 9.55 25.62
N VAL A 48 3.81 8.84 26.34
CA VAL A 48 3.04 7.72 25.77
C VAL A 48 2.19 8.16 24.58
N ARG A 49 1.57 9.34 24.67
CA ARG A 49 0.79 9.89 23.55
C ARG A 49 1.65 10.20 22.35
N ALA A 50 2.78 10.89 22.53
CA ALA A 50 3.71 11.18 21.45
C ALA A 50 4.23 9.89 20.81
N ALA A 51 4.59 8.90 21.63
CA ALA A 51 5.06 7.60 21.20
C ALA A 51 3.99 6.82 20.41
N TYR A 52 2.76 6.77 20.91
CA TYR A 52 1.64 6.13 20.20
C TYR A 52 1.39 6.80 18.84
N THR A 53 1.31 8.13 18.84
CA THR A 53 1.09 8.90 17.60
C THR A 53 2.22 8.69 16.59
N LEU A 54 3.47 8.74 17.06
CA LEU A 54 4.63 8.47 16.19
C LEU A 54 4.57 7.05 15.62
N SER A 55 4.20 6.05 16.43
CA SER A 55 4.01 4.67 15.96
C SER A 55 2.99 4.56 14.83
N ILE A 56 1.85 5.25 14.93
CA ILE A 56 0.84 5.28 13.86
C ILE A 56 1.38 5.96 12.60
N VAL A 57 2.05 7.10 12.74
CA VAL A 57 2.61 7.85 11.62
C VAL A 57 3.74 7.08 10.92
N GLU A 58 4.65 6.45 11.68
CA GLU A 58 5.72 5.61 11.14
C GLU A 58 5.19 4.39 10.40
N ARG A 59 4.23 3.66 10.98
CA ARG A 59 3.59 2.51 10.32
C ARG A 59 2.85 2.92 9.06
N SER A 60 2.18 4.08 9.08
CA SER A 60 1.47 4.63 7.92
C SER A 60 2.44 4.97 6.79
N HIS A 61 3.55 5.63 7.12
CA HIS A 61 4.61 5.94 6.16
C HIS A 61 5.23 4.67 5.58
N PHE A 62 5.59 3.71 6.44
CA PHE A 62 6.12 2.42 6.02
C PHE A 62 5.18 1.68 5.08
N ALA A 63 3.88 1.60 5.43
CA ALA A 63 2.88 0.92 4.60
C ALA A 63 2.74 1.59 3.22
N ALA A 64 2.75 2.92 3.17
CA ALA A 64 2.68 3.67 1.92
C ALA A 64 3.93 3.42 1.05
N VAL A 65 5.15 3.56 1.59
CA VAL A 65 6.40 3.32 0.84
C VAL A 65 6.51 1.85 0.40
N ALA A 66 6.17 0.90 1.27
CA ALA A 66 6.19 -0.53 0.94
C ALA A 66 5.19 -0.86 -0.18
N THR A 67 4.03 -0.21 -0.20
CA THR A 67 3.05 -0.34 -1.30
C THR A 67 3.63 0.15 -2.62
N LEU A 68 4.26 1.34 -2.65
CA LEU A 68 4.91 1.84 -3.86
C LEU A 68 5.99 0.85 -4.35
N ALA A 69 6.84 0.37 -3.45
CA ALA A 69 7.93 -0.53 -3.78
C ALA A 69 7.45 -1.90 -4.30
N ARG A 70 6.40 -2.49 -3.67
CA ARG A 70 5.81 -3.76 -4.10
C ARG A 70 5.18 -3.62 -5.49
N THR A 71 4.38 -2.58 -5.69
CA THR A 71 3.70 -2.29 -6.97
C THR A 71 4.73 -2.09 -8.08
N HIS A 72 5.78 -1.29 -7.85
CA HIS A 72 6.85 -1.08 -8.82
C HIS A 72 7.50 -2.38 -9.28
N ARG A 73 7.86 -3.25 -8.35
CA ARG A 73 8.56 -4.50 -8.66
C ARG A 73 7.69 -5.46 -9.47
N TRP A 74 6.44 -5.64 -9.09
CA TRP A 74 5.52 -6.50 -9.82
C TRP A 74 5.17 -5.94 -11.20
N LEU A 75 4.95 -4.62 -11.31
CA LEU A 75 4.68 -3.95 -12.58
C LEU A 75 5.87 -4.08 -13.54
N THR A 76 7.09 -3.84 -13.05
CA THR A 76 8.31 -4.02 -13.83
C THR A 76 8.43 -5.47 -14.30
N GLY A 77 8.20 -6.44 -13.42
CA GLY A 77 8.21 -7.85 -13.77
C GLY A 77 7.20 -8.19 -14.88
N ALA A 78 5.97 -7.70 -14.79
CA ALA A 78 4.95 -7.93 -15.82
C ALA A 78 5.35 -7.31 -17.17
N VAL A 79 5.90 -6.10 -17.17
CA VAL A 79 6.41 -5.45 -18.41
C VAL A 79 7.56 -6.25 -19.01
N ASP A 80 8.49 -6.74 -18.22
CA ASP A 80 9.64 -7.50 -18.70
C ASP A 80 9.22 -8.87 -19.26
N GLN A 81 8.25 -9.55 -18.61
CA GLN A 81 7.74 -10.82 -19.13
C GLN A 81 6.90 -10.65 -20.42
N ARG A 82 6.16 -9.55 -20.54
CA ARG A 82 5.52 -9.19 -21.83
C ARG A 82 6.56 -9.04 -22.95
N LYS A 83 7.63 -8.30 -22.70
CA LYS A 83 8.72 -8.09 -23.69
C LYS A 83 9.41 -9.38 -24.08
N SER A 84 9.55 -10.32 -23.17
CA SER A 84 10.15 -11.63 -23.44
C SER A 84 9.20 -12.60 -24.15
N GLY A 85 7.91 -12.28 -24.23
CA GLY A 85 6.89 -13.15 -24.81
C GLY A 85 6.69 -14.44 -23.99
N ASN A 86 6.85 -14.40 -22.66
CA ASN A 86 6.67 -15.56 -21.79
C ASN A 86 5.32 -15.49 -21.08
N LEU A 87 4.31 -16.15 -21.62
CA LEU A 87 2.93 -16.10 -21.15
C LEU A 87 2.78 -16.55 -19.69
N LEU A 88 3.37 -17.68 -19.31
CA LEU A 88 3.21 -18.22 -17.96
C LEU A 88 3.90 -17.33 -16.91
N ALA A 89 5.08 -16.81 -17.22
CA ALA A 89 5.76 -15.88 -16.32
C ALA A 89 5.05 -14.51 -16.28
N PHE A 90 4.49 -14.05 -17.40
CA PHE A 90 3.63 -12.86 -17.46
C PHE A 90 2.41 -13.03 -16.56
N ALA A 91 1.68 -14.14 -16.70
CA ALA A 91 0.50 -14.44 -15.89
C ALA A 91 0.83 -14.48 -14.39
N ALA A 92 1.95 -15.12 -14.02
CA ALA A 92 2.40 -15.18 -12.63
C ALA A 92 2.76 -13.81 -12.06
N THR A 93 3.46 -12.97 -12.83
CA THR A 93 3.83 -11.61 -12.38
C THR A 93 2.64 -10.67 -12.33
N LEU A 94 1.73 -10.72 -13.31
CA LEU A 94 0.50 -9.92 -13.33
C LEU A 94 -0.45 -10.33 -12.19
N ARG A 95 -0.56 -11.63 -11.89
CA ARG A 95 -1.29 -12.12 -10.72
C ARG A 95 -0.68 -11.58 -9.42
N GLY A 96 0.65 -11.61 -9.29
CA GLY A 96 1.35 -11.04 -8.13
C GLY A 96 1.12 -9.54 -7.98
N LEU A 97 1.06 -8.79 -9.09
CA LEU A 97 0.68 -7.38 -9.09
C LEU A 97 -0.74 -7.18 -8.55
N LEU A 98 -1.71 -7.96 -9.07
CA LEU A 98 -3.11 -7.87 -8.68
C LEU A 98 -3.31 -8.16 -7.19
N GLU A 99 -2.72 -9.24 -6.68
CA GLU A 99 -2.77 -9.62 -5.26
C GLU A 99 -2.12 -8.55 -4.35
N ALA A 100 -0.95 -8.06 -4.73
CA ALA A 100 -0.22 -7.03 -3.96
C ALA A 100 -0.95 -5.68 -3.94
N CYS A 101 -1.54 -5.28 -5.06
CA CYS A 101 -2.32 -4.05 -5.16
C CYS A 101 -3.62 -4.13 -4.35
N ALA A 102 -4.34 -5.23 -4.45
CA ALA A 102 -5.61 -5.42 -3.75
C ALA A 102 -5.43 -5.46 -2.22
N ASP A 103 -4.42 -6.17 -1.71
CA ASP A 103 -4.02 -6.18 -0.31
C ASP A 103 -3.64 -4.77 0.19
N SER A 104 -2.78 -4.08 -0.55
CA SER A 104 -2.35 -2.72 -0.19
C SER A 104 -3.52 -1.72 -0.20
N HIS A 105 -4.41 -1.80 -1.18
CA HIS A 105 -5.60 -0.97 -1.25
C HIS A 105 -6.52 -1.17 -0.04
N ASP A 106 -6.78 -2.42 0.37
CA ASP A 106 -7.66 -2.71 1.52
C ASP A 106 -7.17 -2.04 2.80
N ILE A 107 -5.86 -1.90 2.96
CA ILE A 107 -5.24 -1.24 4.11
C ILE A 107 -5.26 0.28 3.97
N LEU A 108 -4.83 0.79 2.81
CA LEU A 108 -4.54 2.22 2.64
C LEU A 108 -5.75 3.07 2.26
N LYS A 109 -6.84 2.50 1.76
CA LYS A 109 -8.00 3.25 1.23
C LYS A 109 -8.60 4.26 2.20
N PHE A 110 -8.53 4.03 3.51
CA PHE A 110 -9.07 4.91 4.55
C PHE A 110 -8.01 5.78 5.23
N LEU A 111 -6.73 5.47 5.04
CA LEU A 111 -5.63 6.12 5.75
C LEU A 111 -5.55 7.63 5.49
N PRO A 112 -5.68 8.15 4.25
CA PRO A 112 -5.65 9.58 4.00
C PRO A 112 -6.74 10.34 4.77
N MET A 113 -7.96 9.79 4.86
CA MET A 113 -9.05 10.44 5.62
C MET A 113 -8.76 10.44 7.11
N ALA A 114 -8.31 9.32 7.66
CA ALA A 114 -7.97 9.22 9.08
C ALA A 114 -6.87 10.22 9.48
N LEU A 115 -5.83 10.37 8.66
CA LEU A 115 -4.77 11.35 8.89
C LEU A 115 -5.31 12.79 8.78
N LEU A 116 -6.17 13.07 7.79
CA LEU A 116 -6.74 14.40 7.59
C LEU A 116 -7.66 14.80 8.74
N ASP A 117 -8.53 13.91 9.18
CA ASP A 117 -9.49 14.17 10.25
C ASP A 117 -8.78 14.30 11.60
N GLY A 118 -7.77 13.49 11.85
CA GLY A 118 -6.95 13.54 13.07
C GLY A 118 -5.81 14.57 13.06
N ARG A 119 -5.60 15.32 11.98
CA ARG A 119 -4.39 16.12 11.74
C ARG A 119 -3.94 17.02 12.88
N GLU A 120 -4.88 17.77 13.47
CA GLU A 120 -4.56 18.70 14.56
C GLU A 120 -4.11 17.95 15.80
N HIS A 121 -4.81 16.89 16.16
CA HIS A 121 -4.46 16.06 17.30
C HIS A 121 -3.13 15.33 17.10
N LEU A 122 -2.90 14.78 15.91
CA LEU A 122 -1.63 14.14 15.55
C LEU A 122 -0.48 15.13 15.66
N TYR A 123 -0.65 16.34 15.08
CA TYR A 123 0.38 17.38 15.13
C TYR A 123 0.67 17.83 16.58
N ARG A 124 -0.37 18.11 17.38
CA ARG A 124 -0.19 18.45 18.80
C ARG A 124 0.53 17.34 19.57
N SER A 125 0.12 16.10 19.38
CA SER A 125 0.71 14.97 20.09
C SER A 125 2.19 14.78 19.77
N LEU A 126 2.62 15.09 18.56
CA LEU A 126 4.03 15.01 18.17
C LEU A 126 4.83 16.22 18.64
N HIS A 127 4.33 17.45 18.43
CA HIS A 127 5.15 18.66 18.50
C HIS A 127 4.91 19.49 19.77
N SER A 128 3.76 19.33 20.42
CA SER A 128 3.40 20.01 21.69
C SER A 128 2.69 19.04 22.63
N PRO A 129 3.31 17.89 22.98
CA PRO A 129 2.64 16.83 23.73
C PRO A 129 2.16 17.26 25.11
N GLU A 130 2.70 18.32 25.69
CA GLU A 130 2.29 18.86 26.99
C GLU A 130 0.96 19.64 26.92
N SER A 131 0.54 20.04 25.71
CA SER A 131 -0.62 20.93 25.52
C SER A 131 -1.97 20.25 25.69
N THR A 132 -2.04 18.94 25.73
CA THR A 132 -3.26 18.16 25.94
C THR A 132 -3.01 16.89 26.76
N LYS A 133 -4.04 16.39 27.45
CA LYS A 133 -4.01 15.10 28.15
C LYS A 133 -4.79 14.01 27.41
N GLU A 134 -5.40 14.34 26.28
CA GLU A 134 -6.19 13.41 25.49
C GLU A 134 -5.28 12.56 24.60
N ILE A 135 -5.64 11.29 24.39
CA ILE A 135 -5.02 10.38 23.42
C ILE A 135 -6.07 10.08 22.37
N LEU A 136 -5.74 10.37 21.11
CA LEU A 136 -6.56 9.93 19.98
C LEU A 136 -6.22 8.48 19.67
N LEU A 137 -7.09 7.56 20.07
CA LEU A 137 -6.96 6.16 19.71
C LEU A 137 -7.50 5.94 18.29
N MET A 138 -6.69 5.35 17.43
CA MET A 138 -7.00 5.03 16.04
C MET A 138 -7.00 3.50 15.85
N GLU A 139 -7.81 2.81 16.66
CA GLU A 139 -7.80 1.33 16.77
C GLU A 139 -7.98 0.64 15.42
N ASP A 140 -9.01 1.00 14.66
CA ASP A 140 -9.26 0.42 13.34
C ASP A 140 -8.08 0.62 12.37
N LEU A 141 -7.43 1.78 12.44
CA LEU A 141 -6.25 2.09 11.63
C LEU A 141 -5.05 1.27 12.08
N GLU A 142 -4.83 1.20 13.38
CA GLU A 142 -3.74 0.42 13.97
C GLU A 142 -3.85 -1.07 13.60
N GLU A 143 -5.04 -1.68 13.75
CA GLU A 143 -5.30 -3.06 13.34
C GLU A 143 -4.96 -3.30 11.87
N ARG A 144 -5.35 -2.38 10.98
CA ARG A 144 -5.02 -2.46 9.54
C ARG A 144 -3.53 -2.37 9.28
N LEU A 145 -2.82 -1.45 9.95
CA LEU A 145 -1.38 -1.28 9.80
C LEU A 145 -0.61 -2.48 10.35
N ILE A 146 -1.07 -3.07 11.46
CA ILE A 146 -0.57 -4.33 12.00
C ILE A 146 -0.80 -5.46 10.99
N HIS A 147 -2.02 -5.55 10.44
CA HIS A 147 -2.33 -6.54 9.41
C HIS A 147 -1.39 -6.42 8.22
N PHE A 148 -1.15 -5.22 7.69
CA PHE A 148 -0.24 -5.01 6.56
C PHE A 148 1.18 -5.52 6.84
N GLY A 149 1.71 -5.27 8.04
CA GLY A 149 3.07 -5.65 8.41
C GLY A 149 3.25 -7.11 8.81
N PHE A 150 2.21 -7.75 9.36
CA PHE A 150 2.33 -9.04 10.04
C PHE A 150 1.39 -10.14 9.54
N ALA A 151 0.41 -9.81 8.69
CA ALA A 151 -0.54 -10.80 8.23
C ALA A 151 0.14 -11.91 7.42
N ARG A 152 -0.16 -13.14 7.80
CA ARG A 152 0.32 -14.34 7.12
C ARG A 152 -0.69 -15.47 7.31
N LYS A 153 -0.64 -16.46 6.45
CA LYS A 153 -1.45 -17.66 6.61
C LYS A 153 -1.06 -18.35 7.92
N GLN A 154 -1.98 -18.41 8.86
CA GLN A 154 -1.77 -19.04 10.16
C GLN A 154 -1.90 -20.55 10.06
N LYS A 155 -1.11 -21.28 10.87
CA LYS A 155 -1.29 -22.71 11.04
C LYS A 155 -2.55 -22.97 11.87
N LYS A 156 -3.21 -24.11 11.64
CA LYS A 156 -4.36 -24.56 12.46
C LYS A 156 -3.92 -24.65 13.93
N GLY A 157 -4.68 -23.98 14.82
CA GLY A 157 -4.36 -23.91 16.26
C GLY A 157 -3.37 -22.80 16.65
N SER A 158 -3.03 -21.89 15.74
CA SER A 158 -2.22 -20.70 16.07
C SER A 158 -2.94 -19.85 17.12
N THR A 159 -2.16 -19.34 18.10
CA THR A 159 -2.61 -18.37 19.11
C THR A 159 -2.28 -16.92 18.70
N ALA A 160 -1.86 -16.71 17.45
CA ALA A 160 -1.56 -15.38 16.95
C ALA A 160 -2.82 -14.47 16.99
N PRO A 161 -2.66 -13.16 17.23
CA PRO A 161 -3.76 -12.22 17.16
C PRO A 161 -4.51 -12.29 15.83
N LYS A 162 -5.80 -11.93 15.85
CA LYS A 162 -6.68 -11.99 14.68
C LYS A 162 -6.12 -11.19 13.50
N GLU A 163 -5.53 -10.03 13.79
CA GLU A 163 -4.95 -9.08 12.84
C GLU A 163 -3.77 -9.68 12.08
N HIS A 164 -3.12 -10.71 12.63
CA HIS A 164 -2.02 -11.43 11.98
C HIS A 164 -2.50 -12.54 11.02
N ASN A 165 -3.79 -12.71 10.82
CA ASN A 165 -4.32 -13.71 9.89
C ASN A 165 -4.63 -13.08 8.53
N ALA A 166 -3.88 -13.46 7.50
CA ALA A 166 -4.13 -13.00 6.14
C ALA A 166 -5.49 -13.52 5.64
N LYS A 167 -6.26 -12.65 5.00
CA LYS A 167 -7.47 -13.03 4.25
C LYS A 167 -7.09 -13.88 3.03
N ALA A 168 -8.05 -14.56 2.43
CA ALA A 168 -7.83 -15.18 1.13
C ALA A 168 -7.61 -14.10 0.07
N ASN A 169 -6.66 -14.31 -0.87
CA ASN A 169 -6.38 -13.35 -1.93
C ASN A 169 -7.63 -12.94 -2.71
N ALA A 170 -8.52 -13.90 -2.99
CA ALA A 170 -9.78 -13.63 -3.67
C ALA A 170 -10.69 -12.64 -2.92
N ASP A 171 -10.58 -12.52 -1.59
CA ASP A 171 -11.39 -11.57 -0.82
C ASP A 171 -10.88 -10.14 -1.03
N TYR A 172 -9.56 -9.92 -1.05
CA TYR A 172 -8.98 -8.61 -1.40
C TYR A 172 -9.35 -8.21 -2.83
N ILE A 173 -9.32 -9.17 -3.78
CA ILE A 173 -9.67 -8.90 -5.18
C ILE A 173 -11.14 -8.50 -5.33
N ARG A 174 -12.06 -9.17 -4.62
CA ARG A 174 -13.48 -8.79 -4.60
C ARG A 174 -13.70 -7.40 -4.02
N GLU A 175 -12.95 -7.03 -2.99
CA GLU A 175 -13.09 -5.71 -2.38
C GLU A 175 -12.61 -4.59 -3.31
N ILE A 176 -11.48 -4.76 -3.98
CA ILE A 176 -10.98 -3.73 -4.91
C ILE A 176 -11.87 -3.61 -6.14
N GLU A 177 -12.48 -4.71 -6.62
CA GLU A 177 -13.46 -4.66 -7.70
C GLU A 177 -14.72 -3.88 -7.31
N LYS A 178 -15.27 -4.13 -6.12
CA LYS A 178 -16.39 -3.34 -5.57
C LYS A 178 -16.05 -1.87 -5.44
N PHE A 179 -14.79 -1.56 -5.20
CA PHE A 179 -14.33 -0.18 -5.03
C PHE A 179 -14.17 0.57 -6.37
N GLY A 180 -14.13 -0.15 -7.50
CA GLY A 180 -14.17 0.46 -8.84
C GLY A 180 -13.13 -0.03 -9.83
N VAL A 181 -12.36 -1.08 -9.52
CA VAL A 181 -11.46 -1.70 -10.51
C VAL A 181 -12.26 -2.73 -11.32
N PRO A 182 -12.58 -2.47 -12.59
CA PRO A 182 -13.46 -3.33 -13.37
C PRO A 182 -12.80 -4.69 -13.65
N ASN A 183 -13.60 -5.76 -13.70
CA ASN A 183 -13.17 -7.11 -14.10
C ASN A 183 -11.97 -7.71 -13.33
N ALA A 184 -11.68 -7.22 -12.13
CA ALA A 184 -10.53 -7.69 -11.34
C ALA A 184 -10.66 -9.18 -10.98
N ILE A 185 -11.88 -9.65 -10.65
CA ILE A 185 -12.14 -11.06 -10.32
C ILE A 185 -11.92 -11.95 -11.54
N ASN A 186 -12.42 -11.55 -12.72
CA ASN A 186 -12.29 -12.33 -13.94
C ASN A 186 -10.82 -12.42 -14.38
N LEU A 187 -10.10 -11.30 -14.34
CA LEU A 187 -8.65 -11.30 -14.59
C LEU A 187 -7.92 -12.24 -13.62
N TYR A 188 -8.23 -12.14 -12.33
CA TYR A 188 -7.62 -12.99 -11.31
C TYR A 188 -7.88 -14.48 -11.56
N ALA A 189 -9.12 -14.86 -11.93
CA ALA A 189 -9.47 -16.23 -12.22
C ALA A 189 -8.67 -16.79 -13.42
N GLU A 190 -8.60 -16.03 -14.52
CA GLU A 190 -7.85 -16.40 -15.72
C GLU A 190 -6.34 -16.57 -15.42
N LEU A 191 -5.76 -15.62 -14.67
CA LEU A 191 -4.36 -15.73 -14.28
C LEU A 191 -4.10 -16.92 -13.33
N CYS A 192 -5.06 -17.27 -12.48
CA CYS A 192 -4.98 -18.48 -11.66
C CYS A 192 -4.98 -19.74 -12.52
N GLU A 193 -5.84 -19.84 -13.52
CA GLU A 193 -5.91 -20.99 -14.44
C GLU A 193 -4.61 -21.19 -15.20
N LEU A 194 -3.98 -20.10 -15.67
CA LEU A 194 -2.69 -20.16 -16.35
C LEU A 194 -1.52 -20.53 -15.42
N THR A 195 -1.59 -20.14 -14.14
CA THR A 195 -0.47 -20.33 -13.19
C THR A 195 -0.58 -21.58 -12.33
N HIS A 196 -1.73 -22.24 -12.30
CA HIS A 196 -1.90 -23.53 -11.63
C HIS A 196 -1.68 -24.68 -12.60
N PRO A 197 -1.28 -25.88 -12.10
CA PRO A 197 -1.18 -27.07 -12.94
C PRO A 197 -2.61 -27.55 -13.31
N ALA A 198 -3.15 -26.96 -14.35
CA ALA A 198 -4.50 -27.18 -14.87
C ALA A 198 -4.47 -27.17 -16.41
N SER A 199 -5.57 -27.63 -17.02
CA SER A 199 -5.71 -27.69 -18.49
C SER A 199 -5.32 -26.40 -19.19
N PRO A 200 -5.77 -25.18 -18.79
CA PRO A 200 -5.39 -23.96 -19.47
C PRO A 200 -3.88 -23.70 -19.53
N SER A 201 -3.10 -24.14 -18.52
CA SER A 201 -1.65 -24.00 -18.50
C SER A 201 -0.93 -24.94 -19.48
N VAL A 202 -1.62 -25.95 -20.00
CA VAL A 202 -1.14 -26.88 -21.04
C VAL A 202 -1.71 -26.50 -22.40
N ASP A 203 -3.00 -26.15 -22.43
CA ASP A 203 -3.71 -25.83 -23.66
C ASP A 203 -3.20 -24.55 -24.34
N CYS A 204 -2.55 -23.66 -23.58
CA CYS A 204 -1.92 -22.44 -24.14
C CYS A 204 -0.81 -22.76 -25.17
N PHE A 205 -0.28 -23.99 -25.19
CA PHE A 205 0.70 -24.46 -26.17
C PHE A 205 0.08 -25.27 -27.31
N THR A 206 -1.24 -25.41 -27.36
CA THR A 206 -1.92 -26.25 -28.35
C THR A 206 -2.84 -25.43 -29.23
N GLU A 207 -2.88 -25.80 -30.50
CA GLU A 207 -3.91 -25.37 -31.45
C GLU A 207 -4.82 -26.55 -31.73
N GLN A 208 -6.11 -26.40 -31.42
CA GLN A 208 -7.09 -27.44 -31.64
C GLN A 208 -7.73 -27.27 -33.01
N SER A 209 -7.73 -28.30 -33.81
CA SER A 209 -8.55 -28.44 -35.00
C SER A 209 -9.59 -29.55 -34.79
N ASP A 210 -10.59 -29.66 -35.67
CA ASP A 210 -11.77 -30.53 -35.48
C ASP A 210 -11.50 -31.95 -34.97
N GLN A 211 -10.34 -32.52 -35.23
CA GLN A 211 -9.96 -33.87 -34.81
C GLN A 211 -8.49 -34.04 -34.41
N SER A 212 -7.75 -32.93 -34.22
CA SER A 212 -6.32 -33.00 -33.90
C SER A 212 -5.85 -31.83 -33.06
N TYR A 213 -4.72 -32.00 -32.37
CA TYR A 213 -3.99 -30.96 -31.66
C TYR A 213 -2.63 -30.78 -32.32
N THR A 214 -2.25 -29.51 -32.50
CA THR A 214 -0.89 -29.16 -32.94
C THR A 214 -0.23 -28.35 -31.84
N LEU A 215 1.03 -28.64 -31.54
CA LEU A 215 1.82 -27.83 -30.60
C LEU A 215 2.30 -26.57 -31.30
N ASP A 216 1.99 -25.40 -30.71
CA ASP A 216 2.48 -24.12 -31.14
C ASP A 216 3.06 -23.34 -29.95
N PHE A 217 4.36 -23.22 -29.90
CA PHE A 217 5.10 -22.52 -28.84
C PHE A 217 5.31 -21.03 -29.13
N PHE A 218 4.75 -20.49 -30.22
CA PHE A 218 4.94 -19.10 -30.63
C PHE A 218 3.72 -18.22 -30.37
N ARG A 219 2.68 -18.74 -29.73
CA ARG A 219 1.42 -18.02 -29.46
C ARG A 219 1.49 -17.10 -28.25
N ASP A 220 2.47 -17.26 -27.38
CA ASP A 220 2.59 -16.57 -26.10
C ASP A 220 2.41 -15.05 -26.21
N SER A 221 3.11 -14.41 -27.15
CA SER A 221 3.01 -12.95 -27.34
C SER A 221 1.61 -12.51 -27.75
N ALA A 222 0.94 -13.26 -28.61
CA ALA A 222 -0.42 -12.94 -29.06
C ALA A 222 -1.43 -13.09 -27.91
N GLU A 223 -1.27 -14.14 -27.07
CA GLU A 223 -2.15 -14.36 -25.91
C GLU A 223 -1.91 -13.30 -24.83
N ILE A 224 -0.68 -12.88 -24.58
CA ILE A 224 -0.37 -11.76 -23.67
C ILE A 224 -1.10 -10.49 -24.13
N GLU A 225 -1.02 -10.13 -25.41
CA GLU A 225 -1.72 -8.95 -25.97
C GLU A 225 -3.24 -9.11 -25.87
N SER A 226 -3.76 -10.32 -26.08
CA SER A 226 -5.18 -10.64 -25.94
C SER A 226 -5.67 -10.43 -24.50
N ILE A 227 -4.91 -10.86 -23.49
CA ILE A 227 -5.22 -10.63 -22.08
C ILE A 227 -5.23 -9.12 -21.77
N ILE A 228 -4.21 -8.37 -22.20
CA ILE A 228 -4.12 -6.92 -21.96
C ILE A 228 -5.33 -6.20 -22.60
N GLU A 229 -5.72 -6.58 -23.82
CA GLU A 229 -6.86 -5.96 -24.50
C GLU A 229 -8.20 -6.33 -23.86
N ARG A 230 -8.38 -7.59 -23.48
CA ARG A 230 -9.60 -8.11 -22.82
C ARG A 230 -9.88 -7.42 -21.49
N TYR A 231 -8.81 -7.11 -20.75
CA TYR A 231 -8.88 -6.45 -19.45
C TYR A 231 -8.45 -4.98 -19.50
N ARG A 232 -8.72 -4.32 -20.61
CA ARG A 232 -8.46 -2.89 -20.80
C ARG A 232 -9.12 -2.07 -19.67
N GLY A 233 -8.40 -1.16 -19.09
CA GLY A 233 -8.80 -0.34 -17.94
C GLY A 233 -8.62 -1.01 -16.57
N THR A 234 -8.47 -2.34 -16.50
CA THR A 234 -8.31 -3.04 -15.23
C THR A 234 -6.96 -2.77 -14.57
N ILE A 235 -5.87 -2.94 -15.34
CA ILE A 235 -4.48 -2.85 -14.82
C ILE A 235 -4.17 -1.41 -14.40
N LEU A 236 -4.49 -0.43 -15.24
CA LEU A 236 -4.27 0.98 -14.91
C LEU A 236 -5.07 1.40 -13.68
N ASN A 237 -6.37 1.08 -13.63
CA ASN A 237 -7.21 1.41 -12.49
C ASN A 237 -6.71 0.72 -11.21
N LEU A 238 -6.32 -0.54 -11.27
CA LEU A 238 -5.72 -1.26 -10.15
C LEU A 238 -4.52 -0.51 -9.57
N VAL A 239 -3.59 -0.10 -10.42
CA VAL A 239 -2.39 0.65 -10.01
C VAL A 239 -2.78 2.00 -9.43
N MET A 240 -3.67 2.77 -10.08
CA MET A 240 -4.09 4.09 -9.59
C MET A 240 -4.84 4.01 -8.25
N TYR A 241 -5.80 3.09 -8.10
CA TYR A 241 -6.54 2.90 -6.83
C TYR A 241 -5.64 2.47 -5.68
N THR A 242 -4.52 1.82 -5.98
CA THR A 242 -3.54 1.41 -4.97
C THR A 242 -2.56 2.52 -4.63
N LEU A 243 -2.02 3.22 -5.63
CA LEU A 243 -0.97 4.21 -5.42
C LEU A 243 -1.50 5.56 -4.93
N ASN A 244 -2.70 5.98 -5.36
CA ASN A 244 -3.25 7.26 -4.93
C ASN A 244 -3.37 7.40 -3.40
N PRO A 245 -3.94 6.44 -2.66
CA PRO A 245 -3.97 6.53 -1.20
C PRO A 245 -2.57 6.57 -0.57
N ALA A 246 -1.62 5.79 -1.11
CA ALA A 246 -0.24 5.79 -0.62
C ALA A 246 0.44 7.15 -0.82
N LEU A 247 0.31 7.75 -2.00
CA LEU A 247 0.88 9.07 -2.32
C LEU A 247 0.29 10.17 -1.45
N ILE A 248 -1.05 10.19 -1.29
CA ILE A 248 -1.73 11.17 -0.44
C ILE A 248 -1.29 10.99 1.02
N CYS A 249 -1.17 9.75 1.48
CA CYS A 249 -0.69 9.44 2.82
C CYS A 249 0.72 10.02 3.05
N LEU A 250 1.67 9.76 2.14
CA LEU A 250 3.03 10.32 2.22
C LEU A 250 3.03 11.84 2.20
N HIS A 251 2.17 12.44 1.36
CA HIS A 251 2.04 13.89 1.28
C HIS A 251 1.51 14.50 2.59
N PHE A 252 0.52 13.89 3.25
CA PHE A 252 0.01 14.35 4.54
C PHE A 252 1.02 14.12 5.65
N ILE A 253 1.71 12.98 5.65
CA ILE A 253 2.74 12.67 6.63
C ILE A 253 3.92 13.64 6.55
N SER A 254 4.34 14.05 5.37
CA SER A 254 5.40 15.05 5.22
C SER A 254 5.02 16.43 5.79
N ARG A 255 3.72 16.71 6.02
CA ARG A 255 3.26 17.90 6.75
C ARG A 255 3.26 17.70 8.27
N LEU A 256 3.17 16.45 8.72
CA LEU A 256 3.30 16.10 10.13
C LEU A 256 4.76 15.94 10.56
N VAL A 257 5.60 15.42 9.69
CA VAL A 257 7.04 15.16 9.91
C VAL A 257 7.81 15.71 8.71
N PRO A 258 8.19 17.01 8.71
CA PRO A 258 8.76 17.70 7.56
C PRO A 258 10.07 17.13 7.02
N GLU A 259 10.83 16.36 7.81
CA GLU A 259 12.06 15.69 7.37
C GLU A 259 11.79 14.50 6.46
N TRP A 260 10.56 13.97 6.45
CA TRP A 260 10.23 12.87 5.55
C TRP A 260 9.84 13.39 4.17
N PRO A 261 10.31 12.72 3.10
CA PRO A 261 10.11 13.21 1.73
C PRO A 261 8.63 13.22 1.35
N SER A 262 8.18 14.34 0.78
CA SER A 262 6.90 14.42 0.08
C SER A 262 7.06 13.88 -1.34
N PRO A 263 6.04 13.19 -1.89
CA PRO A 263 6.00 12.92 -3.32
C PRO A 263 6.07 14.21 -4.15
N ALA A 264 6.65 14.12 -5.33
CA ALA A 264 6.76 15.26 -6.23
C ALA A 264 5.36 15.79 -6.63
N PRO A 265 5.21 17.11 -6.84
CA PRO A 265 3.90 17.71 -7.19
C PRO A 265 3.22 17.04 -8.38
N GLU A 266 3.98 16.60 -9.38
CA GLU A 266 3.49 15.95 -10.59
C GLU A 266 2.74 14.63 -10.29
N CYS A 267 2.99 14.00 -9.14
CA CYS A 267 2.26 12.82 -8.69
C CYS A 267 0.78 13.12 -8.40
N PHE A 268 0.41 14.39 -8.26
CA PHE A 268 -0.92 14.80 -7.77
C PHE A 268 -1.79 15.47 -8.82
N ASP A 269 -1.31 15.64 -10.05
CA ASP A 269 -2.06 16.33 -11.11
C ASP A 269 -3.45 15.73 -11.35
N GLN A 270 -3.60 14.42 -11.14
CA GLN A 270 -4.85 13.69 -11.30
C GLN A 270 -5.46 13.22 -9.96
N VAL A 271 -4.98 13.75 -8.83
CA VAL A 271 -5.40 13.35 -7.48
C VAL A 271 -5.96 14.55 -6.70
N PRO A 272 -7.22 14.96 -6.97
CA PRO A 272 -7.79 16.19 -6.38
C PRO A 272 -7.78 16.21 -4.84
N PHE A 273 -7.85 15.03 -4.19
CA PHE A 273 -7.85 14.92 -2.73
C PHE A 273 -6.52 15.40 -2.11
N ALA A 274 -5.41 15.37 -2.85
CA ALA A 274 -4.10 15.82 -2.37
C ALA A 274 -4.10 17.30 -1.96
N LYS A 275 -4.94 18.16 -2.57
CA LYS A 275 -5.10 19.58 -2.19
C LYS A 275 -5.50 19.79 -0.72
N ASN A 276 -6.08 18.78 -0.07
CA ASN A 276 -6.40 18.83 1.35
C ASN A 276 -5.16 18.94 2.24
N ALA A 277 -3.94 18.73 1.72
CA ALA A 277 -2.71 18.97 2.46
C ALA A 277 -2.58 20.44 2.95
N ALA A 278 -3.18 21.40 2.25
CA ALA A 278 -3.24 22.79 2.69
C ALA A 278 -3.89 22.96 4.08
N LYS A 279 -4.73 22.01 4.52
CA LYS A 279 -5.30 22.01 5.88
C LYS A 279 -4.28 21.76 6.99
N PHE A 280 -3.08 21.32 6.65
CA PHE A 280 -1.96 21.16 7.57
C PHE A 280 -1.07 22.42 7.66
N ASP A 281 -1.14 23.32 6.69
CA ASP A 281 -0.15 24.43 6.54
C ASP A 281 -0.16 25.41 7.73
N ASN A 282 -1.29 25.60 8.40
CA ASN A 282 -1.40 26.52 9.54
C ASN A 282 -1.16 25.86 10.90
N LEU A 283 -0.84 24.56 10.96
CA LEU A 283 -0.68 23.86 12.24
C LEU A 283 0.56 24.36 13.00
N ALA A 284 1.66 24.60 12.30
CA ALA A 284 2.89 25.12 12.90
C ALA A 284 2.68 26.51 13.52
N ASP A 285 1.91 27.37 12.85
CA ASP A 285 1.61 28.74 13.34
C ASP A 285 0.68 28.71 14.56
N SER A 286 -0.27 27.77 14.59
CA SER A 286 -1.31 27.71 15.64
C SER A 286 -0.89 26.87 16.86
N ILE A 287 0.02 25.89 16.71
CA ILE A 287 0.38 24.92 17.74
C ILE A 287 1.84 25.09 18.17
N GLY A 288 2.73 25.43 17.25
CA GLY A 288 4.17 25.59 17.46
C GLY A 288 4.99 24.86 16.39
N PRO A 289 6.30 25.15 16.32
CA PRO A 289 7.17 24.59 15.30
C PRO A 289 7.30 23.07 15.43
N PRO A 290 7.53 22.36 14.30
CA PRO A 290 7.72 20.91 14.34
C PRO A 290 9.02 20.55 15.09
N ARG A 291 8.97 19.45 15.86
CA ARG A 291 10.16 18.80 16.42
C ARG A 291 10.83 17.97 15.34
N SER A 292 12.15 17.84 15.38
CA SER A 292 12.86 16.95 14.46
C SER A 292 12.49 15.48 14.70
N ILE A 293 12.63 14.66 13.67
CA ILE A 293 12.35 13.21 13.80
C ILE A 293 13.25 12.54 14.82
N ASP A 294 14.52 12.97 14.92
CA ASP A 294 15.44 12.45 15.95
C ASP A 294 14.94 12.78 17.35
N ALA A 295 14.45 14.01 17.59
CA ALA A 295 13.88 14.39 18.88
C ALA A 295 12.61 13.61 19.21
N LEU A 296 11.75 13.34 18.20
CA LEU A 296 10.56 12.51 18.37
C LEU A 296 10.93 11.06 18.71
N GLN A 297 11.90 10.49 18.01
CA GLN A 297 12.36 9.11 18.25
C GLN A 297 13.08 8.95 19.59
N GLN A 298 13.77 9.98 20.08
CA GLN A 298 14.37 9.97 21.42
C GLN A 298 13.32 9.87 22.54
N LEU A 299 12.11 10.42 22.36
CA LEU A 299 11.02 10.26 23.33
C LEU A 299 10.61 8.79 23.56
N LEU A 300 10.91 7.91 22.61
CA LEU A 300 10.57 6.48 22.69
C LEU A 300 11.60 5.68 23.49
N LEU A 301 12.75 6.26 23.79
CA LEU A 301 13.84 5.61 24.52
C LEU A 301 13.80 5.92 26.03
N LEU A 302 12.87 6.79 26.44
CA LEU A 302 12.60 7.12 27.85
C LEU A 302 11.55 6.17 28.43
#